data_17c0b0eba6928c10136cc58626e65e90
#
_entry.id   17c0b0eba6928c10136cc58626e65e90
#
_cell.length_a   1.000
_cell.length_b   1.000
_cell.length_c   1.000
_cell.angle_alpha   90.00
_cell.angle_beta   90.00
_cell.angle_gamma   90.00
#
_symmetry.space_group_name_H-M   'P 1'
#
loop_
_entity.id
_entity.type
_entity.pdbx_description
1 polymer ?
#
loop_
_entity_poly.entity_id
_entity_poly.type
_entity_poly.pdbx_seq_one_letter_code
_entity_poly.pdbx_strand_id
1 'polypeptide(L)'
;MNLIDYSLRILNAAKKERNQEYSRIVNRFELNINNSFSRLSYAYRVINGQVVQITDKEEIIAIEDAMKVSDSVKTHLSNALKHLSTRPNPDYRNSIKESISAVEAMCRKITDENTLGKSLNKLEKNGIKIPSMLKSAFEKLYVYTNDESTGIRHALMDDSDMPGFDEAKFMVVSCCAFINYIQGKRI
;
A
#
# COMPACT_ATOMS: atom_id res chain seq x y z
N MET A 1 -17.81 -14.49 -5.55
CA MET A 1 -17.99 -13.07 -5.12
C MET A 1 -18.98 -13.09 -3.98
N ASN A 2 -18.59 -12.68 -2.78
CA ASN A 2 -19.52 -12.65 -1.65
C ASN A 2 -20.33 -11.33 -1.66
N LEU A 3 -21.40 -11.26 -0.86
CA LEU A 3 -22.30 -10.11 -0.79
C LEU A 3 -21.54 -8.82 -0.40
N ILE A 4 -20.53 -8.92 0.44
CA ILE A 4 -19.70 -7.79 0.92
C ILE A 4 -18.88 -7.21 -0.23
N ASP A 5 -18.20 -8.06 -1.03
CA ASP A 5 -17.44 -7.60 -2.20
C ASP A 5 -18.34 -6.91 -3.23
N TYR A 6 -19.54 -7.45 -3.44
CA TYR A 6 -20.52 -6.85 -4.35
C TYR A 6 -20.99 -5.49 -3.86
N SER A 7 -21.35 -5.39 -2.59
CA SER A 7 -21.78 -4.13 -1.98
C SER A 7 -20.70 -3.06 -2.00
N LEU A 8 -19.44 -3.44 -1.71
CA LEU A 8 -18.30 -2.53 -1.76
C LEU A 8 -18.00 -2.04 -3.18
N ARG A 9 -18.14 -2.89 -4.20
CA ARG A 9 -17.97 -2.49 -5.60
C ARG A 9 -19.00 -1.46 -6.04
N ILE A 10 -20.27 -1.64 -5.67
CA ILE A 10 -21.34 -0.67 -5.95
C ILE A 10 -21.04 0.65 -5.24
N LEU A 11 -20.69 0.61 -3.96
CA LEU A 11 -20.39 1.79 -3.17
C LEU A 11 -19.15 2.54 -3.69
N ASN A 12 -18.10 1.82 -4.11
CA ASN A 12 -16.92 2.43 -4.72
C ASN A 12 -17.18 3.02 -6.11
N ALA A 13 -18.05 2.41 -6.91
CA ALA A 13 -18.49 2.99 -8.17
C ALA A 13 -19.22 4.32 -7.95
N ALA A 14 -20.11 4.38 -6.96
CA ALA A 14 -20.82 5.59 -6.57
C ALA A 14 -19.89 6.67 -5.97
N LYS A 15 -18.81 6.28 -5.26
CA LYS A 15 -17.79 7.22 -4.75
C LYS A 15 -17.05 7.97 -5.87
N LYS A 16 -16.99 7.41 -7.07
CA LYS A 16 -16.37 8.04 -8.25
C LYS A 16 -17.10 9.30 -8.74
N GLU A 17 -18.37 9.45 -8.38
CA GLU A 17 -19.23 10.58 -8.79
C GLU A 17 -19.04 11.88 -7.98
N ARG A 18 -17.97 12.00 -7.17
CA ARG A 18 -17.58 13.20 -6.39
C ARG A 18 -18.64 13.76 -5.42
N ASN A 19 -19.61 12.98 -4.99
CA ASN A 19 -20.60 13.40 -4.02
C ASN A 19 -20.10 13.18 -2.59
N GLN A 20 -19.98 14.24 -1.78
CA GLN A 20 -19.56 14.18 -0.38
C GLN A 20 -20.45 13.27 0.47
N GLU A 21 -21.75 13.23 0.18
CA GLU A 21 -22.70 12.39 0.88
C GLU A 21 -22.43 10.90 0.65
N TYR A 22 -22.14 10.49 -0.58
CA TYR A 22 -21.72 9.12 -0.91
C TYR A 22 -20.43 8.72 -0.20
N SER A 23 -19.45 9.62 -0.12
CA SER A 23 -18.22 9.34 0.61
C SER A 23 -18.47 9.10 2.10
N ARG A 24 -19.37 9.84 2.72
CA ARG A 24 -19.80 9.61 4.13
C ARG A 24 -20.48 8.27 4.31
N ILE A 25 -21.37 7.89 3.39
CA ILE A 25 -22.08 6.61 3.43
C ILE A 25 -21.08 5.45 3.32
N VAL A 26 -20.14 5.51 2.37
CA VAL A 26 -19.11 4.48 2.18
C VAL A 26 -18.24 4.34 3.42
N ASN A 27 -17.74 5.44 3.97
CA ASN A 27 -16.88 5.40 5.16
C ASN A 27 -17.64 4.83 6.39
N ARG A 28 -18.92 5.18 6.55
CA ARG A 28 -19.75 4.63 7.62
C ARG A 28 -20.01 3.13 7.43
N PHE A 29 -20.21 2.69 6.20
CA PHE A 29 -20.40 1.30 5.86
C PHE A 29 -19.13 0.47 6.14
N GLU A 30 -17.95 0.96 5.72
CA GLU A 30 -16.66 0.33 6.03
C GLU A 30 -16.44 0.21 7.54
N LEU A 31 -16.69 1.29 8.28
CA LEU A 31 -16.58 1.30 9.74
C LEU A 31 -17.49 0.24 10.40
N ASN A 32 -18.75 0.17 9.97
CA ASN A 32 -19.72 -0.79 10.53
C ASN A 32 -19.34 -2.24 10.24
N ILE A 33 -18.84 -2.52 9.03
CA ILE A 33 -18.34 -3.85 8.66
C ILE A 33 -17.12 -4.19 9.50
N ASN A 34 -16.14 -3.29 9.62
CA ASN A 34 -14.94 -3.53 10.39
C ASN A 34 -15.23 -3.76 11.89
N ASN A 35 -16.17 -3.01 12.45
CA ASN A 35 -16.67 -3.24 13.82
C ASN A 35 -17.30 -4.63 13.96
N SER A 36 -18.08 -5.05 12.97
CA SER A 36 -18.70 -6.39 12.95
C SER A 36 -17.65 -7.49 12.81
N PHE A 37 -16.66 -7.32 11.94
CA PHE A 37 -15.54 -8.25 11.77
C PHE A 37 -14.72 -8.38 13.06
N SER A 38 -14.43 -7.27 13.73
CA SER A 38 -13.71 -7.25 15.01
C SER A 38 -14.49 -8.00 16.08
N ARG A 39 -15.79 -7.73 16.24
CA ARG A 39 -16.64 -8.38 17.22
C ARG A 39 -16.80 -9.88 17.00
N LEU A 40 -16.81 -10.30 15.74
CA LEU A 40 -16.92 -11.71 15.34
C LEU A 40 -15.56 -12.42 15.19
N SER A 41 -14.47 -11.74 15.51
CA SER A 41 -13.09 -12.25 15.37
C SER A 41 -12.76 -12.74 13.96
N TYR A 42 -13.32 -12.10 12.92
CA TYR A 42 -12.97 -12.42 11.54
C TYR A 42 -11.58 -11.88 11.19
N ALA A 43 -10.80 -12.73 10.48
CA ALA A 43 -9.43 -12.42 10.03
C ALA A 43 -9.41 -11.53 8.76
N TYR A 44 -10.35 -10.59 8.64
CA TYR A 44 -10.47 -9.67 7.51
C TYR A 44 -10.83 -8.28 7.97
N ARG A 45 -10.41 -7.28 7.18
CA ARG A 45 -10.82 -5.87 7.32
C ARG A 45 -11.10 -5.27 5.95
N VAL A 46 -11.93 -4.23 5.95
CA VAL A 46 -12.15 -3.39 4.77
C VAL A 46 -11.26 -2.17 4.90
N ILE A 47 -10.37 -1.97 3.93
CA ILE A 47 -9.49 -0.81 3.84
C ILE A 47 -9.65 -0.22 2.45
N ASN A 48 -10.10 1.04 2.39
CA ASN A 48 -10.36 1.75 1.12
C ASN A 48 -11.16 0.91 0.12
N GLY A 49 -12.23 0.27 0.60
CA GLY A 49 -13.12 -0.56 -0.21
C GLY A 49 -12.57 -1.91 -0.64
N GLN A 50 -11.44 -2.35 -0.10
CA GLN A 50 -10.87 -3.67 -0.34
C GLN A 50 -11.00 -4.55 0.90
N VAL A 51 -11.45 -5.79 0.75
CA VAL A 51 -11.47 -6.78 1.83
C VAL A 51 -10.10 -7.44 1.88
N VAL A 52 -9.33 -7.14 2.91
CA VAL A 52 -7.95 -7.61 3.06
C VAL A 52 -7.77 -8.46 4.31
N GLN A 53 -6.82 -9.37 4.28
CA GLN A 53 -6.42 -10.18 5.43
C GLN A 53 -5.32 -9.46 6.24
N ILE A 54 -5.60 -8.22 6.63
CA ILE A 54 -4.76 -7.41 7.52
C ILE A 54 -5.67 -7.04 8.69
N THR A 55 -5.35 -7.50 9.88
CA THR A 55 -6.21 -7.39 11.06
C THR A 55 -5.57 -6.63 12.21
N ASP A 56 -4.25 -6.47 12.16
CA ASP A 56 -3.52 -5.66 13.12
C ASP A 56 -3.93 -4.19 13.01
N LYS A 57 -4.25 -3.57 14.15
CA LYS A 57 -4.79 -2.22 14.18
C LYS A 57 -3.76 -1.18 13.77
N GLU A 58 -2.53 -1.35 14.18
CA GLU A 58 -1.41 -0.47 13.87
C GLU A 58 -1.05 -0.53 12.38
N GLU A 59 -1.07 -1.74 11.79
CA GLU A 59 -0.88 -1.93 10.35
C GLU A 59 -1.97 -1.21 9.53
N ILE A 60 -3.23 -1.32 9.96
CA ILE A 60 -4.38 -0.67 9.28
C ILE A 60 -4.23 0.85 9.35
N ILE A 61 -3.96 1.40 10.54
CA ILE A 61 -3.75 2.83 10.73
C ILE A 61 -2.58 3.33 9.85
N ALA A 62 -1.48 2.59 9.81
CA ALA A 62 -0.33 2.96 9.00
C ALA A 62 -0.68 3.03 7.50
N ILE A 63 -1.49 2.10 6.99
CA ILE A 63 -1.96 2.09 5.61
C ILE A 63 -2.88 3.28 5.33
N GLU A 64 -3.86 3.51 6.21
CA GLU A 64 -4.83 4.60 6.06
C GLU A 64 -4.16 5.98 6.09
N ASP A 65 -3.18 6.17 6.97
CA ASP A 65 -2.43 7.43 7.07
C ASP A 65 -1.54 7.65 5.85
N ALA A 66 -0.84 6.62 5.36
CA ALA A 66 -0.06 6.72 4.14
C ALA A 66 -0.92 7.11 2.92
N MET A 67 -2.16 6.59 2.84
CA MET A 67 -3.09 6.94 1.76
C MET A 67 -3.55 8.41 1.77
N LYS A 68 -3.42 9.12 2.88
CA LYS A 68 -3.77 10.54 3.01
C LYS A 68 -2.70 11.48 2.46
N VAL A 69 -1.49 10.99 2.18
CA VAL A 69 -0.31 11.81 1.84
C VAL A 69 -0.46 12.48 0.47
N SER A 70 -0.94 11.77 -0.54
CA SER A 70 -1.26 12.32 -1.87
C SER A 70 -2.10 11.35 -2.70
N ASP A 71 -2.76 11.88 -3.76
CA ASP A 71 -3.56 11.04 -4.66
C ASP A 71 -2.74 9.98 -5.39
N SER A 72 -1.50 10.30 -5.77
CA SER A 72 -0.59 9.34 -6.40
C SER A 72 -0.22 8.19 -5.46
N VAL A 73 0.16 8.49 -4.21
CA VAL A 73 0.42 7.48 -3.17
C VAL A 73 -0.83 6.64 -2.93
N LYS A 74 -1.98 7.28 -2.76
CA LYS A 74 -3.26 6.60 -2.56
C LYS A 74 -3.59 5.64 -3.71
N THR A 75 -3.37 6.06 -4.96
CA THR A 75 -3.63 5.24 -6.14
C THR A 75 -2.80 3.97 -6.12
N HIS A 76 -1.49 4.10 -5.89
CA HIS A 76 -0.60 2.94 -5.82
C HIS A 76 -0.95 2.01 -4.64
N LEU A 77 -1.17 2.54 -3.44
CA LEU A 77 -1.56 1.72 -2.29
C LEU A 77 -2.92 1.03 -2.48
N SER A 78 -3.87 1.71 -3.13
CA SER A 78 -5.17 1.08 -3.47
C SER A 78 -4.99 -0.09 -4.45
N ASN A 79 -4.11 0.06 -5.45
CA ASN A 79 -3.77 -1.03 -6.37
C ASN A 79 -3.05 -2.17 -5.64
N ALA A 80 -2.10 -1.84 -4.74
CA ALA A 80 -1.40 -2.85 -3.95
C ALA A 80 -2.38 -3.70 -3.13
N LEU A 81 -3.30 -3.07 -2.40
CA LEU A 81 -4.34 -3.77 -1.63
C LEU A 81 -5.28 -4.57 -2.53
N LYS A 82 -5.66 -4.03 -3.70
CA LYS A 82 -6.48 -4.76 -4.66
C LYS A 82 -5.79 -6.03 -5.13
N HIS A 83 -4.52 -5.97 -5.52
CA HIS A 83 -3.74 -7.13 -5.93
C HIS A 83 -3.58 -8.15 -4.81
N LEU A 84 -3.32 -7.69 -3.58
CA LEU A 84 -3.21 -8.52 -2.38
C LEU A 84 -4.50 -9.28 -2.08
N SER A 85 -5.65 -8.64 -2.29
CA SER A 85 -6.97 -9.12 -1.86
C SER A 85 -7.80 -9.81 -2.95
N THR A 86 -7.38 -9.78 -4.21
CA THR A 86 -8.13 -10.41 -5.32
C THR A 86 -8.28 -11.91 -5.05
N ARG A 87 -9.50 -12.44 -5.22
CA ARG A 87 -9.81 -13.87 -5.07
C ARG A 87 -10.54 -14.38 -6.31
N PRO A 88 -10.28 -15.59 -6.76
CA PRO A 88 -9.41 -16.62 -6.13
C PRO A 88 -7.91 -16.45 -6.40
N ASN A 89 -7.51 -15.62 -7.37
CA ASN A 89 -6.13 -15.49 -7.84
C ASN A 89 -5.53 -14.13 -7.42
N PRO A 90 -4.91 -14.03 -6.23
CA PRO A 90 -4.20 -12.81 -5.81
C PRO A 90 -2.93 -12.63 -6.66
N ASP A 91 -2.56 -11.38 -6.87
CA ASP A 91 -1.34 -11.01 -7.59
C ASP A 91 -0.35 -10.35 -6.63
N TYR A 92 0.37 -11.19 -5.90
CA TYR A 92 1.30 -10.73 -4.87
C TYR A 92 2.48 -9.94 -5.44
N ARG A 93 2.96 -10.30 -6.64
CA ARG A 93 4.01 -9.57 -7.35
C ARG A 93 3.60 -8.12 -7.64
N ASN A 94 2.45 -7.94 -8.24
CA ASN A 94 1.95 -6.59 -8.53
C ASN A 94 1.57 -5.85 -7.24
N SER A 95 1.14 -6.52 -6.18
CA SER A 95 0.96 -5.91 -4.86
C SER A 95 2.27 -5.30 -4.34
N ILE A 96 3.36 -6.03 -4.38
CA ILE A 96 4.70 -5.57 -3.98
C ILE A 96 5.16 -4.42 -4.87
N LYS A 97 5.04 -4.56 -6.20
CA LYS A 97 5.40 -3.52 -7.17
C LYS A 97 4.66 -2.20 -6.92
N GLU A 98 3.37 -2.27 -6.68
CA GLU A 98 2.56 -1.09 -6.39
C GLU A 98 2.92 -0.47 -5.04
N SER A 99 3.26 -1.28 -4.03
CA SER A 99 3.69 -0.80 -2.72
C SER A 99 4.96 0.05 -2.82
N ILE A 100 5.98 -0.43 -3.52
CA ILE A 100 7.21 0.35 -3.69
C ILE A 100 7.01 1.54 -4.63
N SER A 101 6.11 1.45 -5.61
CA SER A 101 5.76 2.58 -6.47
C SER A 101 5.09 3.72 -5.70
N ALA A 102 4.36 3.42 -4.61
CA ALA A 102 3.83 4.44 -3.71
C ALA A 102 4.95 5.23 -3.02
N VAL A 103 6.01 4.55 -2.58
CA VAL A 103 7.21 5.20 -2.00
C VAL A 103 7.92 6.05 -3.05
N GLU A 104 8.12 5.53 -4.27
CA GLU A 104 8.71 6.28 -5.38
C GLU A 104 7.90 7.54 -5.69
N ALA A 105 6.56 7.43 -5.74
CA ALA A 105 5.67 8.57 -6.02
C ALA A 105 5.79 9.66 -4.94
N MET A 106 5.84 9.27 -3.66
CA MET A 106 6.08 10.23 -2.56
C MET A 106 7.45 10.89 -2.68
N CYS A 107 8.51 10.11 -2.83
CA CYS A 107 9.87 10.61 -2.93
C CYS A 107 10.04 11.54 -4.14
N ARG A 108 9.49 11.19 -5.30
CA ARG A 108 9.50 12.04 -6.50
C ARG A 108 8.82 13.37 -6.25
N LYS A 109 7.67 13.39 -5.58
CA LYS A 109 6.96 14.65 -5.25
C LYS A 109 7.81 15.60 -4.39
N ILE A 110 8.73 15.07 -3.57
CA ILE A 110 9.58 15.87 -2.68
C ILE A 110 10.89 16.29 -3.38
N THR A 111 11.44 15.42 -4.24
CA THR A 111 12.81 15.55 -4.75
C THR A 111 12.90 15.83 -6.24
N ASP A 112 11.83 15.60 -6.98
CA ASP A 112 11.78 15.65 -8.46
C ASP A 112 12.76 14.67 -9.13
N GLU A 113 13.14 13.59 -8.42
CA GLU A 113 14.03 12.55 -8.95
C GLU A 113 13.24 11.33 -9.45
N ASN A 114 13.74 10.70 -10.51
CA ASN A 114 13.06 9.58 -11.17
C ASN A 114 13.32 8.20 -10.57
N THR A 115 14.31 8.07 -9.69
CA THR A 115 14.65 6.79 -9.03
C THR A 115 14.71 6.94 -7.53
N LEU A 116 14.31 5.88 -6.81
CA LEU A 116 14.29 5.90 -5.36
C LEU A 116 15.68 6.19 -4.76
N GLY A 117 16.74 5.57 -5.27
CA GLY A 117 18.09 5.78 -4.76
C GLY A 117 18.56 7.24 -4.88
N LYS A 118 18.29 7.90 -6.04
CA LYS A 118 18.57 9.34 -6.20
C LYS A 118 17.69 10.19 -5.28
N SER A 119 16.42 9.84 -5.17
CA SER A 119 15.47 10.52 -4.29
C SER A 119 15.91 10.46 -2.84
N LEU A 120 16.29 9.30 -2.31
CA LEU A 120 16.76 9.13 -0.93
C LEU A 120 17.99 10.00 -0.61
N ASN A 121 18.91 10.15 -1.56
CA ASN A 121 20.06 11.04 -1.41
C ASN A 121 19.67 12.53 -1.43
N LYS A 122 18.66 12.89 -2.22
CA LYS A 122 18.18 14.29 -2.34
C LYS A 122 17.26 14.70 -1.19
N LEU A 123 16.56 13.76 -0.55
CA LEU A 123 15.77 14.03 0.66
C LEU A 123 16.59 14.73 1.75
N GLU A 124 17.84 14.30 1.97
CA GLU A 124 18.74 14.91 2.94
C GLU A 124 19.07 16.37 2.60
N LYS A 125 19.29 16.65 1.30
CA LYS A 125 19.52 18.04 0.82
C LYS A 125 18.29 18.92 1.01
N ASN A 126 17.10 18.33 0.98
CA ASN A 126 15.83 19.00 1.22
C ASN A 126 15.46 19.05 2.71
N GLY A 127 16.41 18.77 3.63
CA GLY A 127 16.22 18.86 5.07
C GLY A 127 15.63 17.63 5.75
N ILE A 128 15.30 16.58 4.99
CA ILE A 128 14.75 15.33 5.53
C ILE A 128 15.90 14.36 5.82
N LYS A 129 16.45 14.43 7.03
CA LYS A 129 17.54 13.54 7.45
C LYS A 129 17.05 12.14 7.80
N ILE A 130 17.56 11.14 7.10
CA ILE A 130 17.32 9.71 7.36
C ILE A 130 18.62 9.11 7.87
N PRO A 131 18.63 8.40 9.01
CA PRO A 131 19.82 7.67 9.46
C PRO A 131 20.35 6.74 8.38
N SER A 132 21.64 6.72 8.14
CA SER A 132 22.27 6.01 7.02
C SER A 132 21.90 4.53 6.98
N MET A 133 21.89 3.86 8.13
CA MET A 133 21.50 2.45 8.23
C MET A 133 20.03 2.22 7.86
N LEU A 134 19.13 3.11 8.28
CA LEU A 134 17.70 3.02 7.92
C LEU A 134 17.50 3.28 6.42
N LYS A 135 18.21 4.25 5.85
CA LYS A 135 18.22 4.49 4.41
C LYS A 135 18.67 3.25 3.65
N SER A 136 19.80 2.63 4.07
CA SER A 136 20.31 1.40 3.45
C SER A 136 19.31 0.24 3.54
N ALA A 137 18.58 0.11 4.64
CA ALA A 137 17.53 -0.90 4.78
C ALA A 137 16.42 -0.73 3.71
N PHE A 138 15.97 0.51 3.48
CA PHE A 138 14.99 0.79 2.42
C PHE A 138 15.55 0.62 1.01
N GLU A 139 16.81 0.96 0.79
CA GLU A 139 17.48 0.66 -0.48
C GLU A 139 17.52 -0.85 -0.76
N LYS A 140 17.71 -1.68 0.27
CA LYS A 140 17.66 -3.14 0.13
C LYS A 140 16.25 -3.66 -0.19
N LEU A 141 15.20 -3.12 0.42
CA LEU A 141 13.82 -3.45 0.04
C LEU A 141 13.52 -3.06 -1.41
N TYR A 142 14.06 -1.94 -1.88
CA TYR A 142 13.93 -1.54 -3.28
C TYR A 142 14.70 -2.50 -4.21
N VAL A 143 15.93 -2.87 -3.86
CA VAL A 143 16.74 -3.85 -4.63
C VAL A 143 16.00 -5.18 -4.72
N TYR A 144 15.40 -5.66 -3.62
CA TYR A 144 14.57 -6.88 -3.63
C TYR A 144 13.51 -6.85 -4.73
N THR A 145 12.85 -5.70 -4.97
CA THR A 145 11.82 -5.60 -6.02
C THR A 145 12.38 -5.55 -7.43
N ASN A 146 13.68 -5.28 -7.60
CA ASN A 146 14.38 -5.24 -8.90
C ASN A 146 15.25 -6.49 -9.14
N ASP A 147 15.31 -7.42 -8.20
CA ASP A 147 16.03 -8.67 -8.35
C ASP A 147 15.33 -9.57 -9.36
N GLU A 148 16.05 -10.03 -10.37
CA GLU A 148 15.53 -10.87 -11.45
C GLU A 148 14.98 -12.20 -10.92
N SER A 149 15.59 -12.75 -9.86
CA SER A 149 15.17 -14.02 -9.24
C SER A 149 13.80 -13.94 -8.61
N THR A 150 13.34 -12.76 -8.14
CA THR A 150 12.01 -12.56 -7.53
C THR A 150 10.90 -12.42 -8.57
N GLY A 151 11.24 -12.13 -9.81
CA GLY A 151 10.30 -11.89 -10.90
C GLY A 151 9.32 -10.72 -10.66
N ILE A 152 9.52 -9.86 -9.63
CA ILE A 152 8.57 -8.80 -9.27
C ILE A 152 8.49 -7.74 -10.37
N ARG A 153 9.60 -7.25 -10.89
CA ARG A 153 9.67 -6.23 -11.96
C ARG A 153 10.15 -6.79 -13.29
N HIS A 154 10.66 -8.01 -13.31
CA HIS A 154 11.20 -8.69 -14.49
C HIS A 154 10.31 -9.84 -14.93
N ALA A 155 10.56 -10.38 -16.13
CA ALA A 155 9.88 -11.58 -16.59
C ALA A 155 10.19 -12.76 -15.65
N LEU A 156 9.20 -13.61 -15.43
CA LEU A 156 9.36 -14.83 -14.63
C LEU A 156 10.37 -15.74 -15.32
N MET A 157 11.34 -16.20 -14.56
CA MET A 157 12.20 -17.34 -14.92
C MET A 157 11.60 -18.63 -14.35
N ASP A 158 11.89 -19.78 -14.96
CA ASP A 158 11.30 -21.07 -14.56
C ASP A 158 11.58 -21.45 -13.10
N ASP A 159 12.67 -20.96 -12.51
CA ASP A 159 13.10 -21.22 -11.13
C ASP A 159 12.90 -20.01 -10.19
N SER A 160 12.02 -19.06 -10.54
CA SER A 160 11.83 -17.88 -9.69
C SER A 160 11.04 -18.21 -8.42
N ASP A 161 11.56 -17.80 -7.27
CA ASP A 161 10.85 -17.82 -5.99
C ASP A 161 9.75 -16.76 -5.99
N MET A 162 8.54 -17.19 -6.32
CA MET A 162 7.37 -16.31 -6.36
C MET A 162 7.01 -15.83 -4.94
N PRO A 163 6.90 -14.51 -4.73
CA PRO A 163 6.48 -14.01 -3.44
C PRO A 163 5.05 -14.45 -3.12
N GLY A 164 4.84 -14.85 -1.85
CA GLY A 164 3.55 -15.22 -1.31
C GLY A 164 2.82 -14.04 -0.66
N PHE A 165 1.78 -14.40 0.10
CA PHE A 165 0.98 -13.44 0.86
C PHE A 165 1.81 -12.68 1.91
N ASP A 166 2.70 -13.38 2.61
CA ASP A 166 3.46 -12.81 3.73
C ASP A 166 4.46 -11.76 3.25
N GLU A 167 5.17 -12.00 2.13
CA GLU A 167 6.06 -11.03 1.50
C GLU A 167 5.28 -9.82 0.99
N ALA A 168 4.13 -10.06 0.36
CA ALA A 168 3.30 -8.98 -0.16
C ALA A 168 2.70 -8.13 0.98
N LYS A 169 2.20 -8.74 2.04
CA LYS A 169 1.71 -8.04 3.24
C LYS A 169 2.85 -7.23 3.88
N PHE A 170 4.01 -7.85 4.09
CA PHE A 170 5.18 -7.19 4.66
C PHE A 170 5.57 -5.95 3.86
N MET A 171 5.61 -6.05 2.52
CA MET A 171 5.96 -4.92 1.65
C MET A 171 4.93 -3.80 1.69
N VAL A 172 3.62 -4.12 1.68
CA VAL A 172 2.57 -3.10 1.84
C VAL A 172 2.76 -2.32 3.14
N VAL A 173 2.90 -3.02 4.27
CA VAL A 173 3.00 -2.39 5.59
C VAL A 173 4.30 -1.60 5.74
N SER A 174 5.44 -2.17 5.31
CA SER A 174 6.74 -1.51 5.39
C SER A 174 6.81 -0.25 4.53
N CYS A 175 6.24 -0.27 3.32
CA CYS A 175 6.16 0.90 2.45
C CYS A 175 5.28 1.99 3.06
N CYS A 176 4.14 1.63 3.67
CA CYS A 176 3.27 2.58 4.37
C CYS A 176 3.97 3.20 5.59
N ALA A 177 4.65 2.38 6.39
CA ALA A 177 5.42 2.86 7.54
C ALA A 177 6.52 3.84 7.11
N PHE A 178 7.23 3.56 5.99
CA PHE A 178 8.24 4.48 5.47
C PHE A 178 7.64 5.78 4.93
N ILE A 179 6.53 5.72 4.20
CA ILE A 179 5.81 6.91 3.74
C ILE A 179 5.44 7.81 4.93
N ASN A 180 4.87 7.24 5.99
CA ASN A 180 4.49 7.96 7.20
C ASN A 180 5.72 8.52 7.93
N TYR A 181 6.82 7.77 7.99
CA TYR A 181 8.08 8.24 8.55
C TYR A 181 8.62 9.47 7.81
N ILE A 182 8.68 9.44 6.49
CA ILE A 182 9.11 10.59 5.67
C ILE A 182 8.15 11.77 5.85
N GLN A 183 6.83 11.52 5.87
CA GLN A 183 5.83 12.57 6.08
C GLN A 183 6.00 13.25 7.43
N GLY A 184 6.25 12.49 8.50
CA GLY A 184 6.49 13.03 9.84
C GLY A 184 7.80 13.84 9.96
N LYS A 185 8.77 13.62 9.06
CA LYS A 185 10.03 14.40 9.02
C LYS A 185 9.90 15.73 8.27
N ARG A 186 8.79 15.97 7.57
CA ARG A 186 8.53 17.21 6.82
C ARG A 186 7.88 18.31 7.67
N ILE A 187 7.47 17.97 8.88
CA ILE A 187 6.90 18.89 9.87
C ILE A 187 8.05 19.42 10.73
#